data_6fbe61fae19b44c347a5d49ed39a1e7c
#
_entry.id   6fbe61fae19b44c347a5d49ed39a1e7c
#
_cell.length_a   1.000
_cell.length_b   1.000
_cell.length_c   1.000
_cell.angle_alpha   90.00
_cell.angle_beta   90.00
_cell.angle_gamma   90.00
#
_symmetry.space_group_name_H-M   'P 1'
#
loop_
_entity.id
_entity.type
_entity.pdbx_description
1 polymer ?
#
loop_
_entity_poly.entity_id
_entity_poly.type
_entity_poly.pdbx_seq_one_letter_code
_entity_poly.pdbx_strand_id
1 'polypeptide(L)'
;KIFMDATGREAPVDSVAPDAPYNWRNGNYPEGEDKHPVVNVTWYDADTYCRWKGKRLPTEEEWEKTCRGNEGRRWSFGNNFISHFVNTHELDLKWSQAVGSFPEDRSPYGVYDMSGNVSEWTESWYNPYPLSILKRDTFGENNKAIRGGAWLTDNLTARCARRNFAIPEKKHRTMGFRCAKDANY
;
A
#
# COMPACT_ATOMS: atom_id res chain seq x y z
N LYS A 1 3.20 16.89 2.68
CA LYS A 1 3.11 18.35 2.57
C LYS A 1 4.29 18.92 1.77
N ILE A 2 5.54 18.75 2.19
CA ILE A 2 6.74 19.31 1.52
C ILE A 2 6.75 19.04 0.00
N PHE A 3 6.37 17.84 -0.43
CA PHE A 3 6.24 17.47 -1.84
C PHE A 3 5.19 18.31 -2.57
N MET A 4 4.02 18.49 -1.99
CA MET A 4 2.95 19.29 -2.57
C MET A 4 3.36 20.76 -2.70
N ASP A 5 3.94 21.31 -1.64
CA ASP A 5 4.45 22.70 -1.62
C ASP A 5 5.54 22.93 -2.69
N ALA A 6 6.39 21.91 -2.92
CA ALA A 6 7.47 21.98 -3.91
C ALA A 6 7.02 21.77 -5.36
N THR A 7 5.88 21.11 -5.59
CA THR A 7 5.44 20.69 -6.93
C THR A 7 4.11 21.29 -7.37
N GLY A 8 3.43 22.03 -6.51
CA GLY A 8 2.10 22.60 -6.78
C GLY A 8 0.98 21.55 -6.88
N ARG A 9 1.20 20.33 -6.40
CA ARG A 9 0.18 19.28 -6.45
C ARG A 9 -0.87 19.49 -5.38
N GLU A 10 -2.10 19.08 -5.73
CA GLU A 10 -3.22 19.12 -4.82
C GLU A 10 -3.08 18.12 -3.65
N ALA A 11 -3.73 18.46 -2.54
CA ALA A 11 -3.81 17.57 -1.39
C ALA A 11 -4.63 16.30 -1.72
N PRO A 12 -4.27 15.13 -1.16
CA PRO A 12 -5.07 13.93 -1.31
C PRO A 12 -6.38 14.06 -0.53
N VAL A 13 -7.49 14.10 -1.25
CA VAL A 13 -8.86 14.20 -0.69
C VAL A 13 -9.73 13.09 -1.23
N ASP A 14 -10.63 12.58 -0.39
CA ASP A 14 -11.73 11.73 -0.80
C ASP A 14 -12.93 12.61 -1.18
N SER A 15 -13.15 12.79 -2.47
CA SER A 15 -14.25 13.61 -2.98
C SER A 15 -15.64 13.00 -2.74
N VAL A 16 -15.70 11.70 -2.47
CA VAL A 16 -16.95 10.98 -2.16
C VAL A 16 -17.35 11.19 -0.69
N ALA A 17 -16.37 11.37 0.18
CA ALA A 17 -16.57 11.64 1.60
C ALA A 17 -15.77 12.88 2.05
N PRO A 18 -16.16 14.09 1.60
CA PRO A 18 -15.36 15.31 1.80
C PRO A 18 -15.16 15.67 3.28
N ASP A 19 -16.10 15.29 4.13
CA ASP A 19 -16.03 15.55 5.59
C ASP A 19 -15.32 14.46 6.38
N ALA A 20 -14.82 13.43 5.71
CA ALA A 20 -14.12 12.35 6.38
C ALA A 20 -12.90 12.88 7.16
N PRO A 21 -12.67 12.35 8.37
CA PRO A 21 -11.61 12.87 9.26
C PRO A 21 -10.20 12.71 8.70
N TYR A 22 -9.99 11.77 7.78
CA TYR A 22 -8.70 11.54 7.11
C TYR A 22 -8.40 12.49 5.95
N ASN A 23 -9.35 13.28 5.53
CA ASN A 23 -9.12 14.21 4.43
C ASN A 23 -8.17 15.34 4.84
N TRP A 24 -7.27 15.63 3.94
CA TRP A 24 -6.44 16.81 4.06
C TRP A 24 -7.29 18.06 3.90
N ARG A 25 -7.09 19.05 4.76
CA ARG A 25 -7.82 20.32 4.74
C ARG A 25 -6.85 21.48 4.63
N ASN A 26 -7.13 22.41 3.73
CA ASN A 26 -6.27 23.59 3.50
C ASN A 26 -4.78 23.20 3.26
N GLY A 27 -4.56 22.10 2.52
CA GLY A 27 -3.22 21.61 2.22
C GLY A 27 -2.48 20.96 3.39
N ASN A 28 -3.17 20.66 4.51
CA ASN A 28 -2.57 19.99 5.66
C ASN A 28 -3.27 18.64 5.93
N TYR A 29 -2.48 17.68 6.38
CA TYR A 29 -3.00 16.41 6.91
C TYR A 29 -3.71 16.65 8.26
N PRO A 30 -4.62 15.76 8.69
CA PRO A 30 -5.31 15.86 9.97
C PRO A 30 -4.33 15.96 11.14
N GLU A 31 -4.70 16.71 12.17
CA GLU A 31 -3.88 16.85 13.38
C GLU A 31 -3.66 15.50 14.06
N GLY A 32 -2.43 15.20 14.43
CA GLY A 32 -2.03 13.92 15.03
C GLY A 32 -1.76 12.79 14.05
N GLU A 33 -2.02 12.97 12.74
CA GLU A 33 -1.85 11.94 11.71
C GLU A 33 -0.57 12.11 10.86
N ASP A 34 0.41 12.83 11.35
CA ASP A 34 1.69 13.08 10.66
C ASP A 34 2.49 11.80 10.32
N LYS A 35 2.22 10.71 11.05
CA LYS A 35 2.83 9.39 10.84
C LYS A 35 1.91 8.37 10.15
N HIS A 36 0.69 8.74 9.84
CA HIS A 36 -0.22 7.86 9.11
C HIS A 36 0.18 7.74 7.64
N PRO A 37 -0.09 6.59 6.98
CA PRO A 37 0.16 6.45 5.57
C PRO A 37 -0.73 7.41 4.77
N VAL A 38 -0.17 8.03 3.74
CA VAL A 38 -0.96 8.82 2.80
C VAL A 38 -1.86 7.90 1.97
N VAL A 39 -3.13 8.27 1.85
CA VAL A 39 -4.14 7.56 1.07
C VAL A 39 -4.84 8.50 0.08
N ASN A 40 -5.79 8.01 -0.70
CA ASN A 40 -6.50 8.78 -1.74
C ASN A 40 -5.56 9.38 -2.80
N VAL A 41 -4.52 8.68 -3.14
CA VAL A 41 -3.54 9.03 -4.17
C VAL A 41 -3.67 8.08 -5.36
N THR A 42 -3.50 8.60 -6.57
CA THR A 42 -3.39 7.82 -7.79
C THR A 42 -2.03 7.10 -7.84
N TRP A 43 -1.91 6.12 -8.74
CA TRP A 43 -0.62 5.51 -9.03
C TRP A 43 0.40 6.57 -9.53
N TYR A 44 -0.04 7.52 -10.34
CA TYR A 44 0.82 8.60 -10.87
C TYR A 44 1.32 9.53 -9.76
N ASP A 45 0.49 9.80 -8.73
CA ASP A 45 0.91 10.60 -7.58
C ASP A 45 1.98 9.88 -6.77
N ALA A 46 1.77 8.57 -6.55
CA ALA A 46 2.69 7.70 -5.83
C ALA A 46 4.05 7.58 -6.55
N ASP A 47 4.04 7.29 -7.86
CA ASP A 47 5.26 7.20 -8.68
C ASP A 47 6.01 8.53 -8.70
N THR A 48 5.31 9.64 -8.94
CA THR A 48 5.92 10.98 -8.96
C THR A 48 6.55 11.33 -7.62
N TYR A 49 5.89 10.99 -6.50
CA TYR A 49 6.46 11.22 -5.17
C TYR A 49 7.74 10.41 -4.96
N CYS A 50 7.72 9.11 -5.30
CA CYS A 50 8.90 8.27 -5.14
C CYS A 50 10.06 8.78 -5.99
N ARG A 51 9.82 9.17 -7.24
CA ARG A 51 10.85 9.77 -8.13
C ARG A 51 11.40 11.09 -7.58
N TRP A 52 10.54 11.95 -7.06
CA TRP A 52 10.96 13.19 -6.41
C TRP A 52 11.89 12.94 -5.21
N LYS A 53 11.72 11.82 -4.51
CA LYS A 53 12.60 11.35 -3.43
C LYS A 53 13.86 10.62 -3.93
N GLY A 54 14.12 10.55 -5.24
CA GLY A 54 15.21 9.75 -5.80
C GLY A 54 15.02 8.24 -5.59
N LYS A 55 13.77 7.80 -5.61
CA LYS A 55 13.32 6.41 -5.40
C LYS A 55 12.35 6.02 -6.53
N ARG A 56 11.78 4.83 -6.44
CA ARG A 56 10.70 4.34 -7.29
C ARG A 56 9.66 3.58 -6.48
N LEU A 57 8.54 3.22 -7.09
CA LEU A 57 7.67 2.21 -6.50
C LEU A 57 8.38 0.84 -6.52
N PRO A 58 8.11 -0.07 -5.57
CA PRO A 58 8.57 -1.45 -5.67
C PRO A 58 7.85 -2.16 -6.81
N THR A 59 8.50 -3.10 -7.48
CA THR A 59 7.79 -4.05 -8.32
C THR A 59 6.92 -4.96 -7.46
N GLU A 60 5.95 -5.64 -8.08
CA GLU A 60 5.08 -6.57 -7.36
C GLU A 60 5.87 -7.72 -6.75
N GLU A 61 6.87 -8.21 -7.47
CA GLU A 61 7.76 -9.30 -7.04
C GLU A 61 8.65 -8.86 -5.86
N GLU A 62 9.21 -7.66 -5.90
CA GLU A 62 9.97 -7.09 -4.79
C GLU A 62 9.12 -6.95 -3.54
N TRP A 63 7.90 -6.45 -3.71
CA TRP A 63 6.93 -6.31 -2.62
C TRP A 63 6.61 -7.68 -2.00
N GLU A 64 6.23 -8.67 -2.83
CA GLU A 64 5.90 -10.02 -2.38
C GLU A 64 7.09 -10.70 -1.69
N LYS A 65 8.27 -10.62 -2.30
CA LYS A 65 9.52 -11.15 -1.72
C LYS A 65 9.79 -10.54 -0.36
N THR A 66 9.63 -9.21 -0.25
CA THR A 66 9.84 -8.48 1.01
C THR A 66 8.88 -8.94 2.10
N CYS A 67 7.61 -9.17 1.77
CA CYS A 67 6.61 -9.65 2.70
C CYS A 67 6.84 -11.09 3.14
N ARG A 68 7.05 -12.01 2.19
CA ARG A 68 7.09 -13.47 2.42
C ARG A 68 8.43 -14.02 2.90
N GLY A 69 9.52 -13.31 2.59
CA GLY A 69 10.87 -13.83 2.76
C GLY A 69 11.16 -15.05 1.88
N ASN A 70 12.21 -15.80 2.24
CA ASN A 70 12.58 -17.06 1.59
C ASN A 70 11.72 -18.25 2.05
N GLU A 71 11.04 -18.09 3.18
CA GLU A 71 10.22 -19.13 3.82
C GLU A 71 8.82 -19.23 3.20
N GLY A 72 8.43 -18.25 2.39
CA GLY A 72 7.12 -18.22 1.74
C GLY A 72 5.97 -17.96 2.69
N ARG A 73 6.17 -17.10 3.71
CA ARG A 73 5.16 -16.78 4.73
C ARG A 73 3.84 -16.35 4.13
N ARG A 74 2.75 -16.68 4.83
CA ARG A 74 1.40 -16.25 4.47
C ARG A 74 1.17 -14.77 4.76
N TRP A 75 1.59 -14.32 5.94
CA TRP A 75 1.62 -12.91 6.38
C TRP A 75 3.07 -12.55 6.70
N SER A 76 3.37 -11.29 6.80
CA SER A 76 4.71 -10.78 7.12
C SER A 76 5.33 -11.44 8.36
N PHE A 77 4.51 -11.67 9.39
CA PHE A 77 4.90 -12.24 10.68
C PHE A 77 4.85 -13.77 10.76
N GLY A 78 4.37 -14.48 9.72
CA GLY A 78 4.35 -15.94 9.72
C GLY A 78 3.15 -16.58 9.03
N ASN A 79 2.82 -17.82 9.43
CA ASN A 79 1.80 -18.65 8.77
C ASN A 79 0.49 -18.77 9.54
N ASN A 80 0.45 -18.34 10.79
CA ASN A 80 -0.75 -18.30 11.62
C ASN A 80 -1.23 -16.86 11.77
N PHE A 81 -2.49 -16.60 11.45
CA PHE A 81 -3.05 -15.27 11.59
C PHE A 81 -3.30 -14.93 13.06
N ILE A 82 -2.87 -13.74 13.45
CA ILE A 82 -3.08 -13.19 14.80
C ILE A 82 -3.61 -11.76 14.61
N SER A 83 -4.89 -11.54 14.90
CA SER A 83 -5.59 -10.30 14.54
C SER A 83 -4.98 -9.03 15.15
N HIS A 84 -4.46 -9.10 16.38
CA HIS A 84 -3.87 -7.94 17.05
C HIS A 84 -2.42 -7.62 16.60
N PHE A 85 -1.85 -8.39 15.67
CA PHE A 85 -0.55 -8.11 15.07
C PHE A 85 -0.63 -7.16 13.88
N VAL A 86 -1.84 -6.92 13.35
CA VAL A 86 -2.03 -6.20 12.09
C VAL A 86 -3.30 -5.37 12.11
N ASN A 87 -3.33 -4.29 11.35
CA ASN A 87 -4.52 -3.49 11.17
C ASN A 87 -5.34 -4.00 9.96
N THR A 88 -6.24 -4.94 10.22
CA THR A 88 -7.22 -5.48 9.28
C THR A 88 -8.63 -5.34 9.85
N HIS A 89 -9.65 -5.70 9.08
CA HIS A 89 -11.06 -5.62 9.52
C HIS A 89 -11.31 -6.36 10.84
N GLU A 90 -10.58 -7.44 11.11
CA GLU A 90 -10.74 -8.24 12.32
C GLU A 90 -10.34 -7.48 13.60
N LEU A 91 -9.45 -6.49 13.51
CA LEU A 91 -9.09 -5.63 14.64
C LEU A 91 -10.05 -4.46 14.84
N ASP A 92 -10.81 -4.13 13.79
CA ASP A 92 -11.92 -3.16 13.80
C ASP A 92 -11.57 -1.73 14.28
N LEU A 93 -10.35 -1.27 14.02
CA LEU A 93 -9.91 0.10 14.39
C LEU A 93 -10.55 1.20 13.53
N LYS A 94 -11.30 0.84 12.48
CA LYS A 94 -12.03 1.74 11.57
C LYS A 94 -11.16 2.70 10.76
N TRP A 95 -9.83 2.59 10.85
CA TRP A 95 -8.91 3.58 10.30
C TRP A 95 -7.49 3.04 10.10
N SER A 96 -6.70 3.71 9.22
CA SER A 96 -5.26 3.47 9.18
C SER A 96 -4.60 3.88 10.51
N GLN A 97 -3.50 3.27 10.84
CA GLN A 97 -2.71 3.59 12.02
C GLN A 97 -1.36 4.18 11.59
N ALA A 98 -0.70 4.86 12.51
CA ALA A 98 0.65 5.36 12.26
C ALA A 98 1.57 4.21 11.83
N VAL A 99 2.48 4.47 10.88
CA VAL A 99 3.38 3.43 10.37
C VAL A 99 4.22 2.83 11.50
N GLY A 100 4.34 1.50 11.52
CA GLY A 100 5.06 0.77 12.55
C GLY A 100 4.35 0.64 13.89
N SER A 101 3.04 0.96 13.98
CA SER A 101 2.25 0.78 15.20
C SER A 101 2.07 -0.69 15.60
N PHE A 102 2.31 -1.61 14.69
CA PHE A 102 2.24 -3.05 14.90
C PHE A 102 3.64 -3.66 14.80
N PRO A 103 4.40 -3.75 15.90
CA PRO A 103 5.79 -4.21 15.87
C PRO A 103 5.93 -5.66 15.41
N GLU A 104 4.90 -6.47 15.57
CA GLU A 104 4.82 -7.86 15.12
C GLU A 104 4.58 -7.97 13.61
N ASP A 105 3.91 -6.99 12.96
CA ASP A 105 3.77 -6.93 11.50
C ASP A 105 5.10 -6.56 10.84
N ARG A 106 6.06 -7.42 11.03
CA ARG A 106 7.41 -7.25 10.55
C ARG A 106 7.85 -8.42 9.69
N SER A 107 8.23 -8.11 8.47
CA SER A 107 8.73 -9.11 7.53
C SER A 107 10.09 -9.68 7.93
N PRO A 108 10.55 -10.80 7.33
CA PRO A 108 11.90 -11.34 7.57
C PRO A 108 13.04 -10.36 7.28
N TYR A 109 12.77 -9.36 6.45
CA TYR A 109 13.74 -8.29 6.11
C TYR A 109 13.59 -7.03 6.98
N GLY A 110 12.74 -7.08 8.02
CA GLY A 110 12.55 -5.97 8.95
C GLY A 110 11.63 -4.85 8.45
N VAL A 111 10.86 -5.09 7.40
CA VAL A 111 9.90 -4.12 6.84
C VAL A 111 8.56 -4.27 7.53
N TYR A 112 7.99 -3.17 8.03
CA TYR A 112 6.72 -3.12 8.74
C TYR A 112 5.52 -2.89 7.82
N ASP A 113 4.32 -3.16 8.35
CA ASP A 113 3.02 -2.87 7.74
C ASP A 113 2.84 -3.53 6.35
N MET A 114 3.32 -4.79 6.24
CA MET A 114 3.22 -5.55 5.01
C MET A 114 1.92 -6.38 4.92
N SER A 115 1.13 -6.45 5.99
CA SER A 115 -0.09 -7.26 6.08
C SER A 115 -1.24 -6.47 6.69
N GLY A 116 -1.76 -5.49 5.95
CA GLY A 116 -2.86 -4.65 6.41
C GLY A 116 -2.50 -3.17 6.41
N ASN A 117 -3.10 -2.40 7.28
CA ASN A 117 -3.03 -0.95 7.38
C ASN A 117 -3.55 -0.26 6.11
N VAL A 118 -2.77 -0.16 5.04
CA VAL A 118 -3.24 0.30 3.71
C VAL A 118 -2.73 -0.62 2.61
N SER A 119 -3.54 -0.81 1.58
CA SER A 119 -3.09 -1.48 0.35
C SER A 119 -2.12 -0.58 -0.40
N GLU A 120 -1.17 -1.15 -1.10
CA GLU A 120 -0.06 -0.41 -1.67
C GLU A 120 0.06 -0.56 -3.18
N TRP A 121 0.20 0.55 -3.88
CA TRP A 121 0.56 0.59 -5.28
C TRP A 121 1.93 -0.02 -5.51
N THR A 122 2.05 -0.82 -6.56
CA THR A 122 3.35 -1.29 -7.09
C THR A 122 3.62 -0.69 -8.47
N GLU A 123 4.87 -0.78 -8.94
CA GLU A 123 5.25 -0.36 -10.28
C GLU A 123 4.63 -1.25 -11.36
N SER A 124 4.41 -2.53 -11.04
CA SER A 124 4.03 -3.56 -11.99
C SER A 124 2.62 -3.39 -12.55
N TRP A 125 2.45 -3.66 -13.84
CA TRP A 125 1.13 -3.93 -14.40
C TRP A 125 0.57 -5.25 -13.86
N TYR A 126 -0.74 -5.35 -13.72
CA TYR A 126 -1.40 -6.56 -13.25
C TYR A 126 -1.43 -7.60 -14.38
N ASN A 127 -0.34 -8.33 -14.54
CA ASN A 127 -0.15 -9.38 -15.54
C ASN A 127 -0.29 -10.77 -14.94
N PRO A 128 -0.57 -11.82 -15.75
CA PRO A 128 -0.48 -13.19 -15.27
C PRO A 128 0.96 -13.49 -14.83
N TYR A 129 1.13 -14.42 -13.90
CA TYR A 129 2.47 -14.92 -13.58
C TYR A 129 3.11 -15.58 -14.81
N PRO A 130 4.44 -15.57 -14.93
CA PRO A 130 5.14 -16.28 -16.00
C PRO A 130 4.66 -17.73 -16.10
N LEU A 131 4.49 -18.22 -17.32
CA LEU A 131 3.98 -19.55 -17.65
C LEU A 131 2.51 -19.82 -17.26
N SER A 132 1.79 -18.85 -16.73
CA SER A 132 0.36 -19.00 -16.48
C SER A 132 -0.44 -19.01 -17.78
N ILE A 133 -1.33 -19.97 -17.92
CA ILE A 133 -2.28 -20.05 -19.02
C ILE A 133 -3.60 -19.28 -18.74
N LEU A 134 -3.70 -18.72 -17.53
CA LEU A 134 -4.90 -18.00 -17.10
C LEU A 134 -5.06 -16.71 -17.92
N LYS A 135 -6.25 -16.54 -18.51
CA LYS A 135 -6.64 -15.30 -19.22
C LYS A 135 -7.71 -14.58 -18.39
N ARG A 136 -7.57 -13.27 -18.23
CA ARG A 136 -8.56 -12.39 -17.59
C ARG A 136 -8.53 -11.05 -18.30
N ASP A 137 -9.68 -10.43 -18.46
CA ASP A 137 -9.80 -9.09 -19.05
C ASP A 137 -9.14 -8.00 -18.17
N THR A 138 -8.87 -8.34 -16.90
CA THR A 138 -8.19 -7.45 -15.96
C THR A 138 -6.67 -7.47 -16.10
N PHE A 139 -6.09 -8.40 -16.84
CA PHE A 139 -4.67 -8.45 -17.13
C PHE A 139 -4.27 -7.47 -18.24
N GLY A 140 -3.04 -7.01 -18.20
CA GLY A 140 -2.46 -6.11 -19.19
C GLY A 140 -2.24 -4.70 -18.64
N GLU A 141 -1.99 -3.77 -19.57
CA GLU A 141 -1.59 -2.39 -19.22
C GLU A 141 -2.77 -1.46 -18.87
N ASN A 142 -3.87 -2.02 -18.39
CA ASN A 142 -5.02 -1.25 -17.90
C ASN A 142 -5.06 -1.14 -16.37
N ASN A 143 -4.42 -2.07 -15.67
CA ASN A 143 -4.47 -2.16 -14.22
C ASN A 143 -3.07 -2.28 -13.62
N LYS A 144 -2.82 -1.55 -12.56
CA LYS A 144 -1.62 -1.71 -11.72
C LYS A 144 -1.88 -2.72 -10.60
N ALA A 145 -0.86 -3.51 -10.27
CA ALA A 145 -0.94 -4.44 -9.17
C ALA A 145 -0.91 -3.69 -7.82
N ILE A 146 -1.76 -4.15 -6.88
CA ILE A 146 -1.91 -3.62 -5.54
C ILE A 146 -1.72 -4.76 -4.54
N ARG A 147 -1.05 -4.50 -3.42
CA ARG A 147 -0.65 -5.52 -2.46
C ARG A 147 -0.97 -5.11 -1.02
N GLY A 148 -0.96 -6.08 -0.09
CA GLY A 148 -0.93 -5.87 1.36
C GLY A 148 -2.27 -5.95 2.08
N GLY A 149 -3.40 -5.71 1.42
CA GLY A 149 -4.68 -5.52 2.13
C GLY A 149 -4.72 -4.20 2.89
N ALA A 150 -5.74 -3.98 3.70
CA ALA A 150 -5.92 -2.72 4.42
C ALA A 150 -6.79 -2.92 5.68
N TRP A 151 -6.90 -1.88 6.50
CA TRP A 151 -7.73 -1.84 7.71
C TRP A 151 -9.22 -2.22 7.48
N LEU A 152 -9.71 -2.11 6.25
CA LEU A 152 -11.09 -2.45 5.86
C LEU A 152 -11.21 -3.85 5.25
N THR A 153 -10.12 -4.55 4.99
CA THR A 153 -10.12 -5.87 4.35
C THR A 153 -9.82 -6.98 5.35
N ASP A 154 -10.25 -8.19 5.01
CA ASP A 154 -10.04 -9.38 5.83
C ASP A 154 -8.59 -9.87 5.79
N ASN A 155 -8.27 -10.78 6.68
CA ASN A 155 -6.96 -11.42 6.79
C ASN A 155 -6.53 -12.15 5.51
N LEU A 156 -7.47 -12.70 4.74
CA LEU A 156 -7.17 -13.43 3.50
C LEU A 156 -6.70 -12.46 2.41
N THR A 157 -7.22 -11.24 2.41
CA THR A 157 -6.80 -10.16 1.52
C THR A 157 -5.43 -9.59 1.94
N ALA A 158 -5.12 -9.60 3.24
CA ALA A 158 -3.84 -9.14 3.78
C ALA A 158 -2.68 -10.16 3.64
N ARG A 159 -2.90 -11.35 3.05
CA ARG A 159 -1.82 -12.32 2.79
C ARG A 159 -0.80 -11.77 1.80
N CYS A 160 0.48 -12.02 2.05
CA CYS A 160 1.58 -11.57 1.18
C CYS A 160 1.41 -11.98 -0.29
N ALA A 161 0.87 -13.17 -0.57
CA ALA A 161 0.66 -13.68 -1.93
C ALA A 161 -0.65 -13.17 -2.56
N ARG A 162 -1.50 -12.46 -1.80
CA ARG A 162 -2.77 -11.95 -2.35
C ARG A 162 -2.48 -10.80 -3.32
N ARG A 163 -3.00 -10.93 -4.52
CA ARG A 163 -2.92 -9.92 -5.57
C ARG A 163 -4.26 -9.21 -5.71
N ASN A 164 -4.21 -7.90 -5.78
CA ASN A 164 -5.31 -7.03 -6.17
C ASN A 164 -4.86 -6.10 -7.30
N PHE A 165 -5.79 -5.37 -7.86
CA PHE A 165 -5.50 -4.45 -8.96
C PHE A 165 -6.48 -3.27 -8.96
N ALA A 166 -6.05 -2.17 -9.57
CA ALA A 166 -6.92 -1.06 -9.93
C ALA A 166 -6.35 -0.30 -11.15
N ILE A 167 -7.21 0.45 -11.83
CA ILE A 167 -6.78 1.41 -12.84
C ILE A 167 -5.88 2.47 -12.19
N PRO A 168 -4.86 2.98 -12.91
CA PRO A 168 -3.87 3.92 -12.34
C PRO A 168 -4.47 5.21 -11.76
N GLU A 169 -5.63 5.64 -12.25
CA GLU A 169 -6.34 6.86 -11.83
C GLU A 169 -7.14 6.67 -10.53
N LYS A 170 -7.32 5.42 -10.08
CA LYS A 170 -8.14 5.12 -8.91
C LYS A 170 -7.55 5.76 -7.66
N LYS A 171 -8.40 6.45 -6.92
CA LYS A 171 -8.16 6.91 -5.54
C LYS A 171 -9.03 6.13 -4.59
N HIS A 172 -8.51 5.75 -3.44
CA HIS A 172 -9.31 5.10 -2.40
C HIS A 172 -8.69 5.31 -1.02
N ARG A 173 -9.54 5.44 0.01
CA ARG A 173 -9.13 5.68 1.40
C ARG A 173 -8.35 4.55 2.07
N THR A 174 -8.24 3.40 1.40
CA THR A 174 -7.45 2.26 1.86
C THR A 174 -6.23 2.01 0.99
N MET A 175 -5.95 2.89 0.02
CA MET A 175 -4.85 2.73 -0.93
C MET A 175 -3.82 3.82 -0.77
N GLY A 176 -2.62 3.41 -0.44
CA GLY A 176 -1.42 4.22 -0.34
C GLY A 176 -0.27 3.61 -1.13
N PHE A 177 0.96 3.81 -0.68
CA PHE A 177 2.15 3.27 -1.32
C PHE A 177 3.35 3.31 -0.39
N ARG A 178 4.40 2.58 -0.78
CA ARG A 178 5.77 2.74 -0.27
C ARG A 178 6.74 2.93 -1.42
N CYS A 179 7.92 3.51 -1.14
CA CYS A 179 8.97 3.62 -2.13
C CYS A 179 10.07 2.58 -1.88
N ALA A 180 10.67 2.11 -2.96
CA ALA A 180 11.89 1.31 -2.98
C ALA A 180 13.06 2.15 -3.52
N LYS A 181 14.27 1.75 -3.19
CA LYS A 181 15.50 2.34 -3.74
C LYS A 181 16.43 1.21 -4.14
N ASP A 182 17.01 1.32 -5.32
CA ASP A 182 18.02 0.38 -5.77
C ASP A 182 19.27 0.48 -4.89
N ALA A 183 19.88 -0.67 -4.59
CA ALA A 183 21.14 -0.70 -3.87
C ALA A 183 22.22 -0.07 -4.77
N ASN A 184 22.94 0.91 -4.25
CA ASN A 184 24.16 1.38 -4.89
C ASN A 184 25.25 0.32 -4.60
N TYR A 185 25.65 -0.42 -5.61
CA TYR A 185 26.82 -1.30 -5.58
C TYR A 185 28.07 -0.50 -5.85
#